data_71e9cc22f73398055325cbf2af8c5f74
#
_entry.id   71e9cc22f73398055325cbf2af8c5f74
#
_cell.length_a   1.000
_cell.length_b   1.000
_cell.length_c   1.000
_cell.angle_alpha   90.00
_cell.angle_beta   90.00
_cell.angle_gamma   90.00
#
_symmetry.space_group_name_H-M   'P 1'
#
loop_
_entity.id
_entity.type
_entity.pdbx_description
1 polymer ?
#
loop_
_entity_poly.entity_id
_entity_poly.type
_entity_poly.pdbx_seq_one_letter_code
_entity_poly.pdbx_strand_id
1 'polypeptide(L)'
;MKLIIQIPCFNEAAQLPGTLADLPREVDGFTEVEWLVIDDGSTDETIAVARQQGVDHLVRLTNNKGLAAGFQAGIDTALKLGADVIVNTDADNQYYGPDVARLVRPIVEGRADMVVGDREVGGIEHFSPLKKALQRLGSWVVRQASSTSIPDTTSGFRAYNREAAIQMMVVSKFTYTLETIIQAGKMLVAIDHVPVRTNPKTRESRLFPSMGAYVRRNSVSIFRIYAQYEPLRVFWSLALLIGLFAFAVWVRFGIAYAEGNGKGHVQSLILGAVLFIAAALLFALGVIGDLLAAQRVMTQRTFERVRRIELQLGVAPSHYEPGTGTKPDREEHRVSL
;
A
#
# COMPACT_ATOMS: atom_id res chain seq x y z
N MET A 1 1.07 -13.38 -23.32
CA MET A 1 1.28 -13.00 -21.90
C MET A 1 0.13 -13.55 -21.07
N LYS A 2 0.38 -13.88 -19.80
CA LYS A 2 -0.62 -14.32 -18.83
C LYS A 2 -0.98 -13.20 -17.85
N LEU A 3 -2.27 -12.90 -17.75
CA LEU A 3 -2.84 -11.96 -16.79
C LEU A 3 -3.50 -12.72 -15.64
N ILE A 4 -3.17 -12.39 -14.41
CA ILE A 4 -3.91 -12.86 -13.24
C ILE A 4 -4.56 -11.67 -12.54
N ILE A 5 -5.88 -11.73 -12.37
CA ILE A 5 -6.66 -10.74 -11.62
C ILE A 5 -6.86 -11.29 -10.21
N GLN A 6 -6.19 -10.70 -9.22
CA GLN A 6 -6.31 -11.09 -7.83
C GLN A 6 -7.38 -10.28 -7.09
N ILE A 7 -8.15 -10.96 -6.25
CA ILE A 7 -9.32 -10.43 -5.55
C ILE A 7 -9.24 -10.85 -4.08
N PRO A 8 -8.64 -10.03 -3.20
CA PRO A 8 -8.66 -10.29 -1.76
C PRO A 8 -10.09 -10.18 -1.21
N CYS A 9 -10.54 -11.20 -0.47
CA CYS A 9 -11.89 -11.32 0.05
C CYS A 9 -11.89 -11.59 1.56
N PHE A 10 -12.86 -11.01 2.27
CA PHE A 10 -13.19 -11.37 3.65
C PHE A 10 -14.69 -11.15 3.89
N ASN A 11 -15.45 -12.24 4.00
CA ASN A 11 -16.92 -12.21 4.14
C ASN A 11 -17.60 -11.41 3.02
N GLU A 12 -17.32 -11.77 1.76
CA GLU A 12 -17.82 -11.09 0.56
C GLU A 12 -18.77 -11.98 -0.29
N ALA A 13 -19.36 -13.03 0.29
CA ALA A 13 -20.26 -13.95 -0.43
C ALA A 13 -21.36 -13.23 -1.21
N ALA A 14 -21.89 -12.12 -0.68
CA ALA A 14 -22.96 -11.36 -1.32
C ALA A 14 -22.49 -10.48 -2.49
N GLN A 15 -21.24 -10.01 -2.47
CA GLN A 15 -20.73 -9.04 -3.45
C GLN A 15 -19.87 -9.69 -4.54
N LEU A 16 -19.19 -10.77 -4.20
CA LEU A 16 -18.27 -11.47 -5.08
C LEU A 16 -18.86 -11.89 -6.43
N PRO A 17 -20.11 -12.39 -6.52
CA PRO A 17 -20.71 -12.71 -7.81
C PRO A 17 -20.80 -11.52 -8.77
N GLY A 18 -21.20 -10.36 -8.27
CA GLY A 18 -21.26 -9.13 -9.08
C GLY A 18 -19.88 -8.68 -9.55
N THR A 19 -18.89 -8.75 -8.67
CA THR A 19 -17.49 -8.43 -9.01
C THR A 19 -16.96 -9.35 -10.11
N LEU A 20 -17.16 -10.67 -9.97
CA LEU A 20 -16.66 -11.64 -10.95
C LEU A 20 -17.39 -11.53 -12.29
N ALA A 21 -18.72 -11.26 -12.27
CA ALA A 21 -19.48 -11.06 -13.49
C ALA A 21 -19.04 -9.83 -14.30
N ASP A 22 -18.49 -8.81 -13.63
CA ASP A 22 -18.02 -7.57 -14.26
C ASP A 22 -16.56 -7.69 -14.77
N LEU A 23 -15.78 -8.63 -14.24
CA LEU A 23 -14.37 -8.81 -14.60
C LEU A 23 -14.22 -9.54 -15.95
N PRO A 24 -13.30 -9.07 -16.84
CA PRO A 24 -13.09 -9.70 -18.13
C PRO A 24 -12.40 -11.06 -18.00
N ARG A 25 -12.74 -11.97 -18.94
CA ARG A 25 -12.02 -13.22 -19.19
C ARG A 25 -11.10 -13.13 -20.39
N GLU A 26 -11.20 -12.06 -21.16
CA GLU A 26 -10.37 -11.79 -22.32
C GLU A 26 -9.92 -10.33 -22.27
N VAL A 27 -8.63 -10.10 -22.49
CA VAL A 27 -8.03 -8.75 -22.50
C VAL A 27 -6.99 -8.72 -23.62
N ASP A 28 -7.03 -7.69 -24.45
CA ASP A 28 -6.09 -7.54 -25.57
C ASP A 28 -4.63 -7.57 -25.10
N GLY A 29 -3.81 -8.34 -25.79
CA GLY A 29 -2.40 -8.53 -25.46
C GLY A 29 -2.13 -9.72 -24.52
N PHE A 30 -3.16 -10.41 -24.03
CA PHE A 30 -3.03 -11.59 -23.16
C PHE A 30 -3.62 -12.83 -23.81
N THR A 31 -2.91 -13.95 -23.71
CA THR A 31 -3.36 -15.25 -24.18
C THR A 31 -4.15 -16.02 -23.11
N GLU A 32 -3.94 -15.67 -21.86
CA GLU A 32 -4.59 -16.26 -20.69
C GLU A 32 -4.99 -15.14 -19.72
N VAL A 33 -6.25 -15.14 -19.28
CA VAL A 33 -6.78 -14.25 -18.23
C VAL A 33 -7.42 -15.13 -17.18
N GLU A 34 -6.84 -15.13 -15.98
CA GLU A 34 -7.27 -16.00 -14.88
C GLU A 34 -7.63 -15.19 -13.64
N TRP A 35 -8.60 -15.68 -12.88
CA TRP A 35 -9.06 -15.09 -11.65
C TRP A 35 -8.50 -15.82 -10.43
N LEU A 36 -7.89 -15.08 -9.52
CA LEU A 36 -7.34 -15.57 -8.26
C LEU A 36 -8.09 -14.92 -7.09
N VAL A 37 -8.89 -15.68 -6.37
CA VAL A 37 -9.52 -15.24 -5.13
C VAL A 37 -8.63 -15.59 -3.94
N ILE A 38 -8.39 -14.61 -3.06
CA ILE A 38 -7.67 -14.79 -1.82
C ILE A 38 -8.65 -14.60 -0.66
N ASP A 39 -9.02 -15.71 -0.04
CA ASP A 39 -9.89 -15.71 1.13
C ASP A 39 -9.08 -15.49 2.41
N ASP A 40 -9.30 -14.35 3.06
CA ASP A 40 -8.64 -13.98 4.31
C ASP A 40 -9.38 -14.54 5.55
N GLY A 41 -9.69 -15.85 5.52
CA GLY A 41 -10.34 -16.54 6.63
C GLY A 41 -11.82 -16.17 6.80
N SER A 42 -12.59 -16.10 5.73
CA SER A 42 -14.03 -15.85 5.76
C SER A 42 -14.78 -16.92 6.57
N THR A 43 -15.86 -16.50 7.19
CA THR A 43 -16.78 -17.33 7.97
C THR A 43 -18.13 -17.52 7.28
N ASP A 44 -18.33 -16.86 6.15
CA ASP A 44 -19.51 -16.98 5.29
C ASP A 44 -19.25 -17.89 4.08
N GLU A 45 -20.16 -17.91 3.12
CA GLU A 45 -20.09 -18.76 1.93
C GLU A 45 -19.16 -18.21 0.81
N THR A 46 -18.23 -17.30 1.12
CA THR A 46 -17.34 -16.66 0.13
C THR A 46 -16.61 -17.68 -0.75
N ILE A 47 -16.06 -18.75 -0.16
CA ILE A 47 -15.33 -19.81 -0.89
C ILE A 47 -16.27 -20.62 -1.78
N ALA A 48 -17.46 -20.99 -1.28
CA ALA A 48 -18.43 -21.74 -2.05
C ALA A 48 -18.87 -20.95 -3.28
N VAL A 49 -19.13 -19.65 -3.08
CA VAL A 49 -19.48 -18.71 -4.16
C VAL A 49 -18.36 -18.58 -5.17
N ALA A 50 -17.09 -18.41 -4.74
CA ALA A 50 -15.94 -18.32 -5.65
C ALA A 50 -15.84 -19.57 -6.56
N ARG A 51 -16.01 -20.75 -5.99
CA ARG A 51 -16.02 -22.01 -6.77
C ARG A 51 -17.18 -22.09 -7.75
N GLN A 52 -18.40 -21.71 -7.33
CA GLN A 52 -19.58 -21.70 -8.20
C GLN A 52 -19.44 -20.75 -9.38
N GLN A 53 -18.74 -19.64 -9.20
CA GLN A 53 -18.48 -18.63 -10.24
C GLN A 53 -17.32 -18.99 -11.17
N GLY A 54 -16.71 -20.16 -11.04
CA GLY A 54 -15.66 -20.62 -11.94
C GLY A 54 -14.35 -19.87 -11.79
N VAL A 55 -13.95 -19.53 -10.55
CA VAL A 55 -12.66 -18.95 -10.26
C VAL A 55 -11.55 -19.97 -10.55
N ASP A 56 -10.45 -19.54 -11.18
CA ASP A 56 -9.37 -20.43 -11.61
C ASP A 56 -8.48 -20.85 -10.43
N HIS A 57 -8.24 -19.93 -9.48
CA HIS A 57 -7.31 -20.14 -8.40
C HIS A 57 -7.88 -19.60 -7.08
N LEU A 58 -7.57 -20.33 -5.99
CA LEU A 58 -7.96 -19.98 -4.64
C LEU A 58 -6.75 -20.00 -3.72
N VAL A 59 -6.63 -19.00 -2.86
CA VAL A 59 -5.76 -19.02 -1.69
C VAL A 59 -6.62 -18.90 -0.45
N ARG A 60 -6.50 -19.82 0.49
CA ARG A 60 -7.31 -19.84 1.69
C ARG A 60 -6.46 -19.67 2.93
N LEU A 61 -6.49 -18.48 3.53
CA LEU A 61 -5.81 -18.23 4.80
C LEU A 61 -6.64 -18.82 5.96
N THR A 62 -5.96 -19.40 6.94
CA THR A 62 -6.62 -20.10 8.04
C THR A 62 -7.44 -19.17 8.96
N ASN A 63 -7.04 -17.90 9.03
CA ASN A 63 -7.69 -16.85 9.83
C ASN A 63 -7.51 -15.49 9.19
N ASN A 64 -8.31 -14.51 9.58
CA ASN A 64 -8.17 -13.14 9.11
C ASN A 64 -6.82 -12.54 9.52
N LYS A 65 -5.97 -12.27 8.53
CA LYS A 65 -4.65 -11.62 8.68
C LYS A 65 -4.66 -10.16 8.23
N GLY A 66 -5.76 -9.73 7.62
CA GLY A 66 -5.98 -8.38 7.11
C GLY A 66 -5.63 -8.21 5.64
N LEU A 67 -6.23 -7.17 5.03
CA LEU A 67 -6.18 -6.89 3.59
C LEU A 67 -4.75 -6.90 3.02
N ALA A 68 -3.79 -6.36 3.75
CA ALA A 68 -2.40 -6.30 3.28
C ALA A 68 -1.75 -7.69 3.17
N ALA A 69 -2.08 -8.60 4.09
CA ALA A 69 -1.61 -9.98 4.04
C ALA A 69 -2.27 -10.76 2.90
N GLY A 70 -3.57 -10.56 2.68
CA GLY A 70 -4.29 -11.11 1.53
C GLY A 70 -3.69 -10.64 0.19
N PHE A 71 -3.44 -9.34 0.05
CA PHE A 71 -2.77 -8.77 -1.12
C PHE A 71 -1.40 -9.41 -1.37
N GLN A 72 -0.56 -9.53 -0.32
CA GLN A 72 0.77 -10.13 -0.45
C GLN A 72 0.71 -11.61 -0.84
N ALA A 73 -0.21 -12.38 -0.25
CA ALA A 73 -0.43 -13.78 -0.60
C ALA A 73 -0.88 -13.94 -2.05
N GLY A 74 -1.71 -13.01 -2.55
CA GLY A 74 -2.13 -12.98 -3.93
C GLY A 74 -0.97 -12.71 -4.90
N ILE A 75 -0.14 -11.69 -4.63
CA ILE A 75 1.06 -11.41 -5.43
C ILE A 75 2.00 -12.63 -5.48
N ASP A 76 2.28 -13.25 -4.32
CA ASP A 76 3.16 -14.42 -4.25
C ASP A 76 2.59 -15.60 -5.06
N THR A 77 1.29 -15.84 -4.93
CA THR A 77 0.63 -16.91 -5.66
C THR A 77 0.59 -16.64 -7.16
N ALA A 78 0.19 -15.44 -7.58
CA ALA A 78 0.13 -15.08 -8.99
C ALA A 78 1.49 -15.19 -9.68
N LEU A 79 2.58 -14.78 -9.02
CA LEU A 79 3.94 -14.93 -9.52
C LEU A 79 4.32 -16.42 -9.70
N LYS A 80 3.98 -17.28 -8.74
CA LYS A 80 4.24 -18.73 -8.77
C LYS A 80 3.38 -19.46 -9.80
N LEU A 81 2.21 -18.93 -10.13
CA LEU A 81 1.35 -19.39 -11.22
C LEU A 81 1.78 -18.88 -12.61
N GLY A 82 2.88 -18.13 -12.69
CA GLY A 82 3.47 -17.69 -13.95
C GLY A 82 2.86 -16.43 -14.54
N ALA A 83 2.22 -15.57 -13.73
CA ALA A 83 1.70 -14.29 -14.22
C ALA A 83 2.80 -13.39 -14.80
N ASP A 84 2.55 -12.83 -15.99
CA ASP A 84 3.34 -11.74 -16.59
C ASP A 84 2.85 -10.39 -16.07
N VAL A 85 1.53 -10.26 -15.89
CA VAL A 85 0.88 -9.08 -15.32
C VAL A 85 -0.11 -9.51 -14.24
N ILE A 86 -0.13 -8.77 -13.14
CA ILE A 86 -1.06 -8.98 -12.03
C ILE A 86 -1.91 -7.73 -11.87
N VAL A 87 -3.22 -7.90 -11.89
CA VAL A 87 -4.17 -6.84 -11.54
C VAL A 87 -4.76 -7.14 -10.17
N ASN A 88 -4.76 -6.15 -9.28
CA ASN A 88 -5.50 -6.20 -8.02
C ASN A 88 -6.80 -5.43 -8.13
N THR A 89 -7.89 -6.02 -7.68
CA THR A 89 -9.19 -5.36 -7.52
C THR A 89 -9.83 -5.74 -6.20
N ASP A 90 -10.75 -4.91 -5.69
CA ASP A 90 -11.48 -5.18 -4.47
C ASP A 90 -12.72 -6.04 -4.76
N ALA A 91 -13.16 -6.86 -3.78
CA ALA A 91 -14.28 -7.79 -3.92
C ALA A 91 -15.68 -7.13 -3.84
N ASP A 92 -15.75 -5.81 -3.60
CA ASP A 92 -17.00 -5.08 -3.33
C ASP A 92 -17.64 -4.44 -4.57
N ASN A 93 -17.13 -4.77 -5.75
CA ASN A 93 -17.57 -4.28 -7.06
C ASN A 93 -17.60 -2.75 -7.19
N GLN A 94 -16.72 -2.03 -6.46
CA GLN A 94 -16.63 -0.58 -6.61
C GLN A 94 -15.93 -0.14 -7.90
N TYR A 95 -15.02 -0.95 -8.43
CA TYR A 95 -14.32 -0.66 -9.68
C TYR A 95 -15.07 -1.27 -10.87
N TYR A 96 -15.13 -0.54 -11.95
CA TYR A 96 -15.71 -1.04 -13.19
C TYR A 96 -14.76 -2.05 -13.85
N GLY A 97 -15.14 -3.33 -13.85
CA GLY A 97 -14.28 -4.44 -14.27
C GLY A 97 -13.70 -4.32 -15.67
N PRO A 98 -14.45 -3.87 -16.71
CA PRO A 98 -13.90 -3.69 -18.05
C PRO A 98 -12.75 -2.67 -18.16
N ASP A 99 -12.55 -1.80 -17.16
CA ASP A 99 -11.39 -0.89 -17.13
C ASP A 99 -10.07 -1.60 -16.82
N VAL A 100 -10.06 -2.91 -16.53
CA VAL A 100 -8.85 -3.76 -16.50
C VAL A 100 -8.04 -3.59 -17.79
N ALA A 101 -8.68 -3.57 -18.96
CA ALA A 101 -8.01 -3.38 -20.24
C ALA A 101 -7.26 -2.04 -20.31
N ARG A 102 -7.85 -0.96 -19.77
CA ARG A 102 -7.20 0.35 -19.67
C ARG A 102 -6.03 0.35 -18.69
N LEU A 103 -6.21 -0.35 -17.57
CA LEU A 103 -5.24 -0.42 -16.49
C LEU A 103 -3.95 -1.12 -16.91
N VAL A 104 -4.05 -2.21 -17.67
CA VAL A 104 -2.88 -2.99 -18.11
C VAL A 104 -2.20 -2.42 -19.37
N ARG A 105 -2.87 -1.56 -20.12
CA ARG A 105 -2.37 -1.03 -21.37
C ARG A 105 -0.98 -0.36 -21.28
N PRO A 106 -0.69 0.53 -20.30
CA PRO A 106 0.65 1.11 -20.16
C PRO A 106 1.75 0.09 -19.94
N ILE A 107 1.42 -1.04 -19.27
CA ILE A 107 2.37 -2.15 -19.06
C ILE A 107 2.61 -2.91 -20.37
N VAL A 108 1.55 -3.23 -21.10
CA VAL A 108 1.66 -3.93 -22.40
C VAL A 108 2.44 -3.09 -23.41
N GLU A 109 2.29 -1.77 -23.39
CA GLU A 109 3.03 -0.81 -24.22
C GLU A 109 4.48 -0.55 -23.72
N GLY A 110 4.88 -1.14 -22.58
CA GLY A 110 6.24 -0.98 -22.01
C GLY A 110 6.51 0.42 -21.44
N ARG A 111 5.47 1.22 -21.14
CA ARG A 111 5.59 2.58 -20.58
C ARG A 111 5.63 2.62 -19.06
N ALA A 112 5.11 1.58 -18.42
CA ALA A 112 5.05 1.49 -16.96
C ALA A 112 5.26 0.06 -16.48
N ASP A 113 5.79 -0.07 -15.25
CA ASP A 113 5.92 -1.32 -14.53
C ASP A 113 4.76 -1.51 -13.53
N MET A 114 4.20 -0.40 -13.05
CA MET A 114 3.06 -0.33 -12.16
C MET A 114 2.08 0.73 -12.65
N VAL A 115 0.78 0.42 -12.65
CA VAL A 115 -0.28 1.36 -13.02
C VAL A 115 -1.32 1.44 -11.91
N VAL A 116 -1.73 2.66 -11.58
CA VAL A 116 -2.75 2.95 -10.58
C VAL A 116 -4.01 3.47 -11.26
N GLY A 117 -5.15 2.87 -10.96
CA GLY A 117 -6.45 3.36 -11.41
C GLY A 117 -6.83 4.61 -10.62
N ASP A 118 -6.93 5.76 -11.29
CA ASP A 118 -7.36 7.02 -10.72
C ASP A 118 -8.88 7.16 -10.81
N ARG A 119 -9.54 7.22 -9.65
CA ARG A 119 -11.00 7.38 -9.55
C ARG A 119 -11.48 8.82 -9.71
N GLU A 120 -10.58 9.75 -10.03
CA GLU A 120 -10.89 11.18 -10.12
C GLU A 120 -11.68 11.70 -8.91
N VAL A 121 -11.21 11.37 -7.70
CA VAL A 121 -11.91 11.59 -6.42
C VAL A 121 -12.39 13.04 -6.23
N GLY A 122 -11.79 14.00 -6.94
CA GLY A 122 -12.22 15.40 -6.96
C GLY A 122 -13.66 15.59 -7.44
N GLY A 123 -14.14 14.73 -8.35
CA GLY A 123 -15.48 14.74 -8.95
C GLY A 123 -16.53 13.95 -8.16
N ILE A 124 -16.16 13.18 -7.14
CA ILE A 124 -17.12 12.37 -6.38
C ILE A 124 -17.99 13.26 -5.48
N GLU A 125 -19.26 13.42 -5.85
CA GLU A 125 -20.22 14.31 -5.16
C GLU A 125 -20.49 13.92 -3.70
N HIS A 126 -20.38 12.64 -3.34
CA HIS A 126 -20.75 12.13 -2.00
C HIS A 126 -19.66 12.28 -0.94
N PHE A 127 -18.51 12.90 -1.24
CA PHE A 127 -17.46 13.11 -0.24
C PHE A 127 -17.58 14.47 0.43
N SER A 128 -17.62 14.49 1.78
CA SER A 128 -17.57 15.74 2.53
C SER A 128 -16.29 16.54 2.23
N PRO A 129 -16.31 17.89 2.31
CA PRO A 129 -15.14 18.73 2.06
C PRO A 129 -13.93 18.35 2.92
N LEU A 130 -14.16 17.98 4.19
CA LEU A 130 -13.11 17.50 5.09
C LEU A 130 -12.47 16.19 4.61
N LYS A 131 -13.28 15.25 4.13
CA LYS A 131 -12.79 13.98 3.58
C LYS A 131 -11.94 14.21 2.33
N LYS A 132 -12.37 15.12 1.44
CA LYS A 132 -11.60 15.53 0.25
C LYS A 132 -10.27 16.19 0.64
N ALA A 133 -10.27 17.08 1.65
CA ALA A 133 -9.06 17.76 2.13
C ALA A 133 -8.05 16.76 2.73
N LEU A 134 -8.52 15.84 3.59
CA LEU A 134 -7.67 14.80 4.20
C LEU A 134 -7.09 13.83 3.16
N GLN A 135 -7.87 13.48 2.15
CA GLN A 135 -7.39 12.62 1.07
C GLN A 135 -6.34 13.33 0.20
N ARG A 136 -6.53 14.64 -0.09
CA ARG A 136 -5.52 15.45 -0.77
C ARG A 136 -4.24 15.58 0.05
N LEU A 137 -4.35 15.82 1.36
CA LEU A 137 -3.20 15.87 2.26
C LEU A 137 -2.48 14.51 2.30
N GLY A 138 -3.21 13.40 2.43
CA GLY A 138 -2.64 12.05 2.40
C GLY A 138 -1.91 11.76 1.10
N SER A 139 -2.52 12.05 -0.03
CA SER A 139 -1.89 11.89 -1.35
C SER A 139 -0.67 12.80 -1.52
N TRP A 140 -0.71 14.03 -0.99
CA TRP A 140 0.44 14.93 -1.02
C TRP A 140 1.63 14.38 -0.22
N VAL A 141 1.38 13.89 1.01
CA VAL A 141 2.44 13.27 1.86
C VAL A 141 3.05 12.06 1.17
N VAL A 142 2.21 11.19 0.57
CA VAL A 142 2.68 10.00 -0.15
C VAL A 142 3.51 10.41 -1.36
N ARG A 143 3.06 11.39 -2.14
CA ARG A 143 3.86 11.93 -3.28
C ARG A 143 5.22 12.46 -2.83
N GLN A 144 5.29 13.18 -1.70
CA GLN A 144 6.56 13.66 -1.14
C GLN A 144 7.48 12.50 -0.71
N ALA A 145 6.91 11.46 -0.08
CA ALA A 145 7.67 10.31 0.40
C ALA A 145 8.13 9.38 -0.74
N SER A 146 7.32 9.28 -1.81
CA SER A 146 7.58 8.40 -2.97
C SER A 146 8.31 9.10 -4.11
N SER A 147 8.32 10.43 -4.15
CA SER A 147 8.77 11.23 -5.30
C SER A 147 7.98 10.91 -6.59
N THR A 148 6.69 10.55 -6.45
CA THR A 148 5.80 10.24 -7.57
C THR A 148 4.71 11.29 -7.74
N SER A 149 4.06 11.31 -8.92
CA SER A 149 2.98 12.26 -9.25
C SER A 149 1.58 11.64 -9.15
N ILE A 150 1.42 10.44 -8.59
CA ILE A 150 0.16 9.70 -8.57
C ILE A 150 -0.94 10.47 -7.81
N PRO A 151 -2.08 10.77 -8.44
CA PRO A 151 -3.14 11.58 -7.84
C PRO A 151 -3.98 10.78 -6.82
N ASP A 152 -4.35 9.53 -7.11
CA ASP A 152 -5.13 8.67 -6.23
C ASP A 152 -4.26 7.56 -5.61
N THR A 153 -3.56 7.90 -4.54
CA THR A 153 -2.68 6.97 -3.84
C THR A 153 -3.42 5.91 -3.02
N THR A 154 -4.72 6.06 -2.84
CA THR A 154 -5.55 5.16 -2.04
C THR A 154 -6.31 4.12 -2.86
N SER A 155 -6.30 4.22 -4.18
CA SER A 155 -6.94 3.26 -5.06
C SER A 155 -6.34 1.87 -4.89
N GLY A 156 -7.19 0.85 -4.75
CA GLY A 156 -6.82 -0.57 -4.72
C GLY A 156 -6.74 -1.19 -6.13
N PHE A 157 -7.29 -0.51 -7.14
CA PHE A 157 -7.31 -1.00 -8.51
C PHE A 157 -5.98 -0.71 -9.20
N ARG A 158 -5.12 -1.71 -9.32
CA ARG A 158 -3.73 -1.56 -9.74
C ARG A 158 -3.27 -2.72 -10.60
N ALA A 159 -2.37 -2.41 -11.54
CA ALA A 159 -1.66 -3.40 -12.32
C ALA A 159 -0.16 -3.36 -12.00
N TYR A 160 0.46 -4.52 -12.05
CA TYR A 160 1.90 -4.70 -11.84
C TYR A 160 2.43 -5.63 -12.91
N ASN A 161 3.53 -5.29 -13.58
CA ASN A 161 4.26 -6.28 -14.35
C ASN A 161 4.98 -7.25 -13.41
N ARG A 162 5.51 -8.34 -13.96
CA ARG A 162 6.19 -9.38 -13.19
C ARG A 162 7.36 -8.82 -12.37
N GLU A 163 8.15 -7.92 -12.94
CA GLU A 163 9.31 -7.34 -12.26
C GLU A 163 8.92 -6.46 -11.07
N ALA A 164 7.95 -5.57 -11.26
CA ALA A 164 7.42 -4.76 -10.17
C ALA A 164 6.80 -5.64 -9.06
N ALA A 165 6.04 -6.68 -9.43
CA ALA A 165 5.44 -7.60 -8.48
C ALA A 165 6.49 -8.37 -7.66
N ILE A 166 7.60 -8.80 -8.26
CA ILE A 166 8.72 -9.44 -7.56
C ILE A 166 9.32 -8.53 -6.50
N GLN A 167 9.39 -7.22 -6.77
CA GLN A 167 9.98 -6.24 -5.86
C GLN A 167 9.03 -5.82 -4.73
N MET A 168 7.71 -6.03 -4.88
CA MET A 168 6.72 -5.59 -3.89
C MET A 168 6.78 -6.44 -2.62
N MET A 169 6.97 -5.77 -1.47
CA MET A 169 6.97 -6.37 -0.15
C MET A 169 6.11 -5.53 0.79
N VAL A 170 4.95 -6.04 1.18
CA VAL A 170 4.04 -5.34 2.09
C VAL A 170 4.25 -5.82 3.52
N VAL A 171 4.65 -4.90 4.40
CA VAL A 171 4.90 -5.16 5.83
C VAL A 171 3.80 -4.59 6.70
N SER A 172 3.07 -3.59 6.19
CA SER A 172 1.96 -2.96 6.91
C SER A 172 0.83 -3.97 7.15
N LYS A 173 0.24 -3.95 8.35
CA LYS A 173 -0.95 -4.75 8.65
C LYS A 173 -2.25 -4.13 8.13
N PHE A 174 -2.23 -2.86 7.72
CA PHE A 174 -3.45 -2.08 7.47
C PHE A 174 -3.75 -1.85 6.00
N THR A 175 -2.76 -1.42 5.23
CA THR A 175 -2.97 -1.03 3.83
C THR A 175 -1.70 -1.25 3.03
N TYR A 176 -1.85 -1.90 1.90
CA TYR A 176 -0.79 -2.07 0.91
C TYR A 176 -0.69 -0.85 -0.01
N THR A 177 -1.79 -0.07 -0.15
CA THR A 177 -1.93 0.94 -1.19
C THR A 177 -0.89 2.07 -1.10
N LEU A 178 -0.66 2.61 0.08
CA LEU A 178 0.32 3.67 0.29
C LEU A 178 1.75 3.12 0.25
N GLU A 179 1.94 1.95 0.85
CA GLU A 179 3.25 1.32 0.97
C GLU A 179 3.82 0.94 -0.38
N THR A 180 3.02 0.34 -1.27
CA THR A 180 3.47 -0.08 -2.60
C THR A 180 3.86 1.10 -3.49
N ILE A 181 3.16 2.25 -3.41
CA ILE A 181 3.54 3.46 -4.16
C ILE A 181 4.88 4.02 -3.64
N ILE A 182 5.06 4.08 -2.32
CA ILE A 182 6.31 4.59 -1.76
C ILE A 182 7.48 3.67 -2.10
N GLN A 183 7.28 2.36 -2.00
CA GLN A 183 8.30 1.40 -2.41
C GLN A 183 8.65 1.55 -3.88
N ALA A 184 7.66 1.59 -4.77
CA ALA A 184 7.87 1.74 -6.19
C ALA A 184 8.66 3.03 -6.52
N GLY A 185 8.31 4.16 -5.89
CA GLY A 185 9.05 5.40 -6.07
C GLY A 185 10.50 5.33 -5.56
N LYS A 186 10.74 4.71 -4.39
CA LYS A 186 12.10 4.54 -3.84
C LYS A 186 12.95 3.54 -4.64
N MET A 187 12.32 2.56 -5.30
CA MET A 187 12.99 1.57 -6.15
C MET A 187 13.08 2.01 -7.61
N LEU A 188 12.63 3.22 -7.94
CA LEU A 188 12.61 3.77 -9.30
C LEU A 188 11.83 2.92 -10.31
N VAL A 189 10.78 2.25 -9.83
CA VAL A 189 9.81 1.54 -10.68
C VAL A 189 9.06 2.57 -11.52
N ALA A 190 8.89 2.32 -12.81
CA ALA A 190 8.11 3.20 -13.69
C ALA A 190 6.62 3.11 -13.33
N ILE A 191 6.07 4.18 -12.72
CA ILE A 191 4.67 4.23 -12.29
C ILE A 191 3.89 5.17 -13.20
N ASP A 192 2.72 4.69 -13.67
CA ASP A 192 1.74 5.49 -14.41
C ASP A 192 0.38 5.44 -13.71
N HIS A 193 -0.57 6.25 -14.15
CA HIS A 193 -1.95 6.21 -13.70
C HIS A 193 -2.90 6.39 -14.87
N VAL A 194 -4.06 5.78 -14.77
CA VAL A 194 -5.12 5.90 -15.78
C VAL A 194 -6.46 6.20 -15.12
N PRO A 195 -7.31 7.05 -15.70
CA PRO A 195 -8.64 7.30 -15.20
C PRO A 195 -9.47 6.02 -15.30
N VAL A 196 -10.14 5.65 -14.19
CA VAL A 196 -11.00 4.48 -14.10
C VAL A 196 -12.38 4.87 -13.59
N ARG A 197 -13.38 4.15 -14.08
CA ARG A 197 -14.77 4.31 -13.66
C ARG A 197 -15.02 3.58 -12.35
N THR A 198 -16.00 4.06 -11.61
CA THR A 198 -16.49 3.42 -10.39
C THR A 198 -17.95 3.06 -10.55
N ASN A 199 -18.33 1.89 -10.09
CA ASN A 199 -19.71 1.46 -10.00
C ASN A 199 -20.42 2.18 -8.84
N PRO A 200 -21.76 2.28 -8.85
CA PRO A 200 -22.53 2.77 -7.71
C PRO A 200 -22.20 1.97 -6.45
N LYS A 201 -22.17 2.63 -5.31
CA LYS A 201 -21.93 1.94 -4.04
C LYS A 201 -23.01 0.91 -3.77
N THR A 202 -22.61 -0.32 -3.55
CA THR A 202 -23.50 -1.44 -3.20
C THR A 202 -23.75 -1.55 -1.70
N ARG A 203 -22.86 -0.98 -0.86
CA ARG A 203 -22.97 -0.99 0.60
C ARG A 203 -22.22 0.17 1.26
N GLU A 204 -22.50 0.41 2.54
CA GLU A 204 -21.70 1.33 3.36
C GLU A 204 -20.31 0.73 3.73
N SER A 205 -19.34 1.60 3.92
CA SER A 205 -17.97 1.18 4.27
C SER A 205 -17.93 0.52 5.65
N ARG A 206 -17.45 -0.71 5.74
CA ARG A 206 -17.23 -1.42 7.01
C ARG A 206 -16.01 -0.91 7.80
N LEU A 207 -15.14 -0.10 7.17
CA LEU A 207 -13.84 0.24 7.72
C LEU A 207 -13.89 1.36 8.79
N PHE A 208 -14.91 2.22 8.78
CA PHE A 208 -14.95 3.41 9.65
C PHE A 208 -16.33 3.70 10.21
N PRO A 209 -16.55 3.53 11.53
CA PRO A 209 -17.84 3.78 12.16
C PRO A 209 -18.16 5.28 12.33
N SER A 210 -17.16 6.19 12.26
CA SER A 210 -17.38 7.63 12.38
C SER A 210 -16.31 8.44 11.66
N MET A 211 -16.65 9.69 11.28
CA MET A 211 -15.73 10.65 10.64
C MET A 211 -14.53 10.96 11.54
N GLY A 212 -14.73 11.13 12.86
CA GLY A 212 -13.63 11.41 13.80
C GLY A 212 -12.63 10.24 13.90
N ALA A 213 -13.13 9.01 13.93
CA ALA A 213 -12.29 7.80 13.91
C ALA A 213 -11.51 7.69 12.58
N TYR A 214 -12.15 8.00 11.46
CA TYR A 214 -11.52 8.05 10.15
C TYR A 214 -10.35 9.05 10.11
N VAL A 215 -10.60 10.31 10.54
CA VAL A 215 -9.59 11.37 10.56
C VAL A 215 -8.40 10.98 11.42
N ARG A 216 -8.66 10.58 12.68
CA ARG A 216 -7.61 10.19 13.63
C ARG A 216 -6.76 9.04 13.08
N ARG A 217 -7.40 7.98 12.59
CA ARG A 217 -6.70 6.79 12.09
C ARG A 217 -5.86 7.10 10.85
N ASN A 218 -6.40 7.88 9.91
CA ASN A 218 -5.66 8.28 8.72
C ASN A 218 -4.51 9.22 9.04
N SER A 219 -4.70 10.22 9.90
CA SER A 219 -3.62 11.15 10.29
C SER A 219 -2.47 10.41 10.97
N VAL A 220 -2.77 9.50 11.90
CA VAL A 220 -1.75 8.68 12.56
C VAL A 220 -1.03 7.77 11.53
N SER A 221 -1.78 7.15 10.62
CA SER A 221 -1.19 6.29 9.57
C SER A 221 -0.30 7.08 8.63
N ILE A 222 -0.73 8.25 8.18
CA ILE A 222 0.05 9.15 7.31
C ILE A 222 1.33 9.58 8.01
N PHE A 223 1.23 10.06 9.27
CA PHE A 223 2.40 10.45 10.06
C PHE A 223 3.37 9.29 10.26
N ARG A 224 2.84 8.11 10.63
CA ARG A 224 3.65 6.90 10.83
C ARG A 224 4.40 6.50 9.55
N ILE A 225 3.71 6.48 8.42
CA ILE A 225 4.28 6.15 7.12
C ILE A 225 5.37 7.17 6.77
N TYR A 226 5.08 8.47 6.89
CA TYR A 226 6.04 9.51 6.58
C TYR A 226 7.28 9.45 7.48
N ALA A 227 7.09 9.29 8.80
CA ALA A 227 8.18 9.12 9.75
C ALA A 227 9.00 7.84 9.51
N GLN A 228 8.40 6.80 8.94
CA GLN A 228 9.06 5.54 8.63
C GLN A 228 9.92 5.60 7.36
N TYR A 229 9.52 6.43 6.37
CA TYR A 229 10.23 6.54 5.09
C TYR A 229 11.12 7.78 4.97
N GLU A 230 10.83 8.84 5.71
CA GLU A 230 11.60 10.10 5.74
C GLU A 230 11.89 10.53 7.20
N PRO A 231 12.46 9.65 8.04
CA PRO A 231 12.65 9.94 9.46
C PRO A 231 13.54 11.16 9.69
N LEU A 232 14.59 11.31 8.89
CA LEU A 232 15.51 12.43 9.01
C LEU A 232 14.77 13.78 8.86
N ARG A 233 13.93 13.92 7.82
CA ARG A 233 13.16 15.15 7.60
C ARG A 233 12.20 15.45 8.74
N VAL A 234 11.51 14.43 9.25
CA VAL A 234 10.53 14.59 10.34
C VAL A 234 11.23 15.03 11.63
N PHE A 235 12.21 14.25 12.07
CA PHE A 235 12.86 14.48 13.35
C PHE A 235 13.76 15.72 13.35
N TRP A 236 14.43 16.01 12.23
CA TRP A 236 15.25 17.21 12.13
C TRP A 236 14.44 18.49 12.05
N SER A 237 13.30 18.52 11.34
CA SER A 237 12.44 19.69 11.33
C SER A 237 11.88 19.98 12.74
N LEU A 238 11.52 18.93 13.50
CA LEU A 238 11.05 19.09 14.87
C LEU A 238 12.19 19.49 15.81
N ALA A 239 13.39 18.90 15.65
CA ALA A 239 14.58 19.27 16.41
C ALA A 239 14.97 20.73 16.17
N LEU A 240 14.94 21.18 14.91
CA LEU A 240 15.22 22.57 14.55
C LEU A 240 14.21 23.52 15.17
N LEU A 241 12.93 23.21 15.11
CA LEU A 241 11.88 24.05 15.71
C LEU A 241 12.08 24.21 17.22
N ILE A 242 12.31 23.09 17.93
CA ILE A 242 12.52 23.12 19.39
C ILE A 242 13.87 23.78 19.72
N GLY A 243 14.91 23.55 18.92
CA GLY A 243 16.22 24.17 19.09
C GLY A 243 16.18 25.68 18.91
N LEU A 244 15.46 26.19 17.90
CA LEU A 244 15.24 27.62 17.70
C LEU A 244 14.47 28.25 18.89
N PHE A 245 13.49 27.54 19.41
CA PHE A 245 12.74 28.00 20.59
C PHE A 245 13.64 28.01 21.84
N ALA A 246 14.47 26.98 22.05
CA ALA A 246 15.47 26.93 23.11
C ALA A 246 16.44 28.12 23.01
N PHE A 247 16.93 28.39 21.80
CA PHE A 247 17.84 29.49 21.52
C PHE A 247 17.17 30.85 21.81
N ALA A 248 15.91 31.07 21.41
CA ALA A 248 15.17 32.29 21.72
C ALA A 248 15.02 32.52 23.24
N VAL A 249 14.78 31.44 24.00
CA VAL A 249 14.71 31.50 25.48
C VAL A 249 16.08 31.87 26.07
N TRP A 250 17.19 31.35 25.52
CA TRP A 250 18.53 31.75 25.99
C TRP A 250 18.91 33.17 25.61
N VAL A 251 18.53 33.64 24.41
CA VAL A 251 18.72 35.06 24.03
C VAL A 251 17.97 35.98 24.98
N ARG A 252 16.70 35.67 25.30
CA ARG A 252 15.93 36.40 26.31
C ARG A 252 16.62 36.45 27.68
N PHE A 253 17.16 35.32 28.13
CA PHE A 253 17.95 35.25 29.37
C PHE A 253 19.20 36.12 29.28
N GLY A 254 19.94 36.06 28.18
CA GLY A 254 21.16 36.85 27.97
C GLY A 254 20.90 38.36 28.03
N ILE A 255 19.78 38.85 27.44
CA ILE A 255 19.36 40.25 27.52
C ILE A 255 19.07 40.62 28.95
N ALA A 256 18.23 39.85 29.67
CA ALA A 256 17.88 40.12 31.07
C ALA A 256 19.12 40.10 31.99
N TYR A 257 20.08 39.26 31.70
CA TYR A 257 21.34 39.20 32.43
C TYR A 257 22.20 40.43 32.17
N ALA A 258 22.32 40.92 30.94
CA ALA A 258 23.03 42.12 30.56
C ALA A 258 22.39 43.40 31.20
N GLU A 259 21.06 43.41 31.41
CA GLU A 259 20.35 44.48 32.11
C GLU A 259 20.43 44.40 33.64
N GLY A 260 21.21 43.46 34.18
CA GLY A 260 21.42 43.28 35.62
C GLY A 260 20.32 42.52 36.36
N ASN A 261 19.32 42.01 35.64
CA ASN A 261 18.15 41.32 36.20
C ASN A 261 18.22 39.77 36.01
N GLY A 262 19.41 39.22 35.81
CA GLY A 262 19.62 37.78 35.51
C GLY A 262 19.16 36.84 36.62
N LYS A 263 19.22 37.21 37.89
CA LYS A 263 18.84 36.36 39.03
C LYS A 263 17.36 35.97 39.00
N GLY A 264 16.46 36.82 38.50
CA GLY A 264 15.02 36.52 38.35
C GLY A 264 14.68 35.58 37.16
N HIS A 265 15.64 35.31 36.26
CA HIS A 265 15.38 34.62 35.01
C HIS A 265 16.11 33.25 34.87
N VAL A 266 16.66 32.71 35.99
CA VAL A 266 17.36 31.39 35.98
C VAL A 266 16.45 30.27 35.45
N GLN A 267 15.15 30.33 35.65
CA GLN A 267 14.17 29.37 35.10
C GLN A 267 14.20 29.34 33.57
N SER A 268 14.45 30.47 32.89
CA SER A 268 14.61 30.53 31.44
C SER A 268 15.88 29.81 30.97
N LEU A 269 16.97 29.89 31.72
CA LEU A 269 18.19 29.18 31.44
C LEU A 269 18.00 27.68 31.51
N ILE A 270 17.33 27.20 32.57
CA ILE A 270 17.01 25.77 32.77
C ILE A 270 16.06 25.27 31.65
N LEU A 271 14.99 26.02 31.36
CA LEU A 271 14.04 25.67 30.30
C LEU A 271 14.77 25.56 28.94
N GLY A 272 15.63 26.54 28.61
CA GLY A 272 16.42 26.50 27.39
C GLY A 272 17.31 25.27 27.31
N ALA A 273 17.97 24.88 28.41
CA ALA A 273 18.81 23.69 28.47
C ALA A 273 18.00 22.40 28.26
N VAL A 274 16.83 22.27 28.91
CA VAL A 274 15.93 21.10 28.72
C VAL A 274 15.46 21.00 27.28
N LEU A 275 15.03 22.11 26.68
CA LEU A 275 14.60 22.15 25.28
C LEU A 275 15.73 21.82 24.31
N PHE A 276 16.96 22.30 24.58
CA PHE A 276 18.13 22.00 23.75
C PHE A 276 18.48 20.51 23.81
N ILE A 277 18.45 19.91 25.01
CA ILE A 277 18.65 18.45 25.16
C ILE A 277 17.57 17.67 24.41
N ALA A 278 16.32 18.08 24.51
CA ALA A 278 15.22 17.47 23.77
C ALA A 278 15.44 17.58 22.24
N ALA A 279 15.88 18.74 21.74
CA ALA A 279 16.21 18.92 20.33
C ALA A 279 17.39 18.02 19.89
N ALA A 280 18.44 17.90 20.72
CA ALA A 280 19.59 17.03 20.44
C ALA A 280 19.16 15.54 20.39
N LEU A 281 18.29 15.11 21.30
CA LEU A 281 17.73 13.75 21.29
C LEU A 281 16.88 13.49 20.03
N LEU A 282 16.06 14.43 19.61
CA LEU A 282 15.29 14.33 18.37
C LEU A 282 16.19 14.26 17.14
N PHE A 283 17.26 15.07 17.12
CA PHE A 283 18.27 14.99 16.06
C PHE A 283 18.90 13.60 15.98
N ALA A 284 19.34 13.04 17.11
CA ALA A 284 19.92 11.70 17.20
C ALA A 284 18.92 10.62 16.74
N LEU A 285 17.63 10.72 17.16
CA LEU A 285 16.56 9.83 16.70
C LEU A 285 16.35 9.92 15.19
N GLY A 286 16.50 11.10 14.60
CA GLY A 286 16.46 11.28 13.14
C GLY A 286 17.55 10.49 12.42
N VAL A 287 18.79 10.57 12.92
CA VAL A 287 19.92 9.83 12.35
C VAL A 287 19.72 8.30 12.49
N ILE A 288 19.30 7.84 13.67
CA ILE A 288 19.02 6.41 13.91
C ILE A 288 17.89 5.93 12.98
N GLY A 289 16.84 6.73 12.85
CA GLY A 289 15.73 6.41 11.95
C GLY A 289 16.17 6.28 10.49
N ASP A 290 17.06 7.14 10.02
CA ASP A 290 17.59 7.09 8.65
C ASP A 290 18.42 5.83 8.40
N LEU A 291 19.25 5.44 9.36
CA LEU A 291 20.00 4.17 9.29
C LEU A 291 19.07 2.95 9.24
N LEU A 292 17.98 2.97 10.01
CA LEU A 292 16.96 1.92 9.97
C LEU A 292 16.20 1.90 8.63
N ALA A 293 15.93 3.06 8.03
CA ALA A 293 15.32 3.15 6.71
C ALA A 293 16.25 2.57 5.63
N ALA A 294 17.56 2.84 5.69
CA ALA A 294 18.55 2.24 4.80
C ALA A 294 18.61 0.70 4.95
N GLN A 295 18.58 0.19 6.18
CA GLN A 295 18.55 -1.25 6.44
C GLN A 295 17.29 -1.92 5.86
N ARG A 296 16.15 -1.24 5.87
CA ARG A 296 14.91 -1.72 5.25
C ARG A 296 15.08 -1.95 3.74
N VAL A 297 15.75 -1.05 3.03
CA VAL A 297 16.03 -1.21 1.59
C VAL A 297 16.90 -2.46 1.34
N MET A 298 17.86 -2.74 2.18
CA MET A 298 18.70 -3.96 2.08
C MET A 298 17.85 -5.23 2.30
N THR A 299 16.95 -5.20 3.28
CA THR A 299 16.01 -6.31 3.55
C THR A 299 15.10 -6.56 2.36
N GLN A 300 14.57 -5.51 1.72
CA GLN A 300 13.74 -5.64 0.51
C GLN A 300 14.50 -6.29 -0.65
N ARG A 301 15.76 -5.88 -0.89
CA ARG A 301 16.60 -6.50 -1.93
C ARG A 301 16.90 -7.97 -1.63
N THR A 302 17.07 -8.33 -0.37
CA THR A 302 17.24 -9.74 0.02
C THR A 302 15.97 -10.53 -0.23
N PHE A 303 14.81 -10.00 0.14
CA PHE A 303 13.52 -10.61 -0.12
C PHE A 303 13.25 -10.80 -1.62
N GLU A 304 13.57 -9.81 -2.44
CA GLU A 304 13.49 -9.92 -3.91
C GLU A 304 14.33 -11.09 -4.44
N ARG A 305 15.59 -11.20 -3.97
CA ARG A 305 16.48 -12.29 -4.41
C ARG A 305 15.96 -13.66 -3.98
N VAL A 306 15.47 -13.78 -2.75
CA VAL A 306 14.87 -15.04 -2.26
C VAL A 306 13.65 -15.40 -3.11
N ARG A 307 12.76 -14.44 -3.39
CA ARG A 307 11.58 -14.67 -4.24
C ARG A 307 11.96 -15.13 -5.65
N ARG A 308 13.00 -14.54 -6.26
CA ARG A 308 13.51 -15.00 -7.57
C ARG A 308 14.01 -16.44 -7.52
N ILE A 309 14.71 -16.82 -6.45
CA ILE A 309 15.16 -18.19 -6.23
C ILE A 309 13.97 -19.15 -6.08
N GLU A 310 12.97 -18.80 -5.28
CA GLU A 310 11.75 -19.60 -5.13
C GLU A 310 11.02 -19.81 -6.47
N LEU A 311 10.93 -18.76 -7.30
CA LEU A 311 10.32 -18.85 -8.63
C LEU A 311 11.14 -19.73 -9.58
N GLN A 312 12.47 -19.69 -9.51
CA GLN A 312 13.35 -20.56 -10.32
C GLN A 312 13.27 -22.02 -9.89
N LEU A 313 13.12 -22.28 -8.58
CA LEU A 313 12.98 -23.63 -8.03
C LEU A 313 11.57 -24.20 -8.16
N GLY A 314 10.60 -23.44 -8.66
CA GLY A 314 9.23 -23.89 -8.80
C GLY A 314 8.51 -24.16 -7.47
N VAL A 315 8.88 -23.42 -6.41
CA VAL A 315 8.24 -23.56 -5.08
C VAL A 315 6.75 -23.28 -5.19
N ALA A 316 5.92 -24.24 -4.78
CA ALA A 316 4.46 -24.12 -4.84
C ALA A 316 3.93 -22.96 -3.98
N PRO A 317 2.80 -22.33 -4.36
CA PRO A 317 2.16 -21.31 -3.53
C PRO A 317 1.65 -21.88 -2.21
N SER A 318 1.75 -21.10 -1.13
CA SER A 318 1.23 -21.48 0.17
C SER A 318 -0.29 -21.31 0.23
N HIS A 319 -0.99 -22.20 0.93
CA HIS A 319 -2.45 -22.15 1.11
C HIS A 319 -3.25 -22.15 -0.21
N TYR A 320 -2.66 -22.66 -1.29
CA TYR A 320 -3.23 -22.70 -2.62
C TYR A 320 -4.14 -23.90 -2.80
N GLU A 321 -5.28 -23.66 -3.42
CA GLU A 321 -6.20 -24.70 -3.92
C GLU A 321 -6.54 -24.37 -5.40
N PRO A 322 -6.56 -25.36 -6.31
CA PRO A 322 -7.06 -25.13 -7.67
C PRO A 322 -8.55 -24.77 -7.61
N GLY A 323 -8.96 -23.82 -8.42
CA GLY A 323 -10.37 -23.46 -8.59
C GLY A 323 -11.07 -24.40 -9.57
N THR A 324 -12.33 -24.10 -9.83
CA THR A 324 -13.16 -24.89 -10.77
C THR A 324 -12.99 -24.46 -12.23
N GLY A 325 -12.41 -23.27 -12.46
CA GLY A 325 -12.14 -22.73 -13.81
C GLY A 325 -10.86 -23.25 -14.47
N THR A 326 -9.96 -23.89 -13.71
CA THR A 326 -8.71 -24.46 -14.26
C THR A 326 -9.01 -25.64 -15.17
N LYS A 327 -8.58 -25.55 -16.43
CA LYS A 327 -8.61 -26.70 -17.35
C LYS A 327 -7.77 -27.83 -16.76
N PRO A 328 -8.30 -29.08 -16.66
CA PRO A 328 -7.53 -30.22 -16.21
C PRO A 328 -6.61 -30.68 -17.33
N ASP A 329 -5.48 -30.06 -17.56
CA ASP A 329 -4.38 -30.65 -18.35
C ASP A 329 -3.12 -29.78 -18.25
N ARG A 330 -2.40 -29.95 -17.17
CA ARG A 330 -0.93 -29.86 -17.16
C ARG A 330 -0.42 -30.93 -16.22
N GLU A 331 0.21 -31.94 -16.81
CA GLU A 331 0.95 -32.98 -16.09
C GLU A 331 1.85 -32.34 -15.03
N GLU A 332 1.56 -32.67 -13.78
CA GLU A 332 2.41 -32.35 -12.65
C GLU A 332 3.76 -33.06 -12.86
N HIS A 333 4.78 -32.29 -13.22
CA HIS A 333 6.15 -32.72 -12.98
C HIS A 333 6.39 -32.70 -11.48
N ARG A 334 5.98 -33.79 -10.81
CA ARG A 334 6.42 -34.11 -9.47
C ARG A 334 7.91 -34.43 -9.51
N VAL A 335 8.75 -33.51 -9.11
CA VAL A 335 10.08 -33.84 -8.64
C VAL A 335 9.88 -34.44 -7.25
N SER A 336 9.89 -35.74 -7.15
CA SER A 336 10.04 -36.47 -5.87
C SER A 336 11.43 -36.19 -5.31
N LEU A 337 11.48 -35.61 -4.12
CA LEU A 337 12.67 -35.61 -3.27
C LEU A 337 12.89 -36.99 -2.66
#